data_3fe4129cdf97df00dd10771a4527ab47
#
_entry.id   3fe4129cdf97df00dd10771a4527ab47
#
_cell.length_a   1.000
_cell.length_b   1.000
_cell.length_c   1.000
_cell.angle_alpha   90.00
_cell.angle_beta   90.00
_cell.angle_gamma   90.00
#
_symmetry.space_group_name_H-M   'P 1'
#
loop_
_entity.id
_entity.type
_entity.pdbx_description
1 polymer ?
#
loop_
_entity_poly.entity_id
_entity_poly.type
_entity_poly.pdbx_seq_one_letter_code
_entity_poly.pdbx_strand_id
1 'polypeptide(L)'
;AVLVVIFGIIAIGTAIGSLLSTSFRDFRLNMPEYKEMVNNSAAKFFEFFEQLGLQLSGAAFIERFDPGAAMSFTTSILSGFGGALSGGLLILLMVVFMLLEATIFRYKIRNIFGSHSDGASQVDSFSDTVNRYMLIKTGTSLATGLIATIWLLILDVDYPFLWGFLTFLFNYVPTVGSIIAAVPPALLALIQFGFFTSFLSAAGYLVINITIGSILEPRILGHGLGLSTLVVFLSLLFWGWVFGPVGMVLSVPLTMTIKIALSNSKSAKWVSTLMDAPMTFNTEK
;
A
#
# COMPACT_ATOMS: atom_id res chain seq x y z
N ALA A 1 -25.10 5.19 16.02
CA ALA A 1 -23.75 4.67 15.68
C ALA A 1 -23.51 4.67 14.17
N VAL A 2 -24.33 4.00 13.35
CA VAL A 2 -24.12 3.85 11.89
C VAL A 2 -24.08 5.22 11.17
N LEU A 3 -25.01 6.13 11.46
CA LEU A 3 -25.03 7.47 10.87
C LEU A 3 -23.76 8.28 11.18
N VAL A 4 -23.21 8.16 12.39
CA VAL A 4 -21.96 8.85 12.78
C VAL A 4 -20.79 8.32 11.97
N VAL A 5 -20.73 7.00 11.75
CA VAL A 5 -19.69 6.36 10.93
C VAL A 5 -19.81 6.82 9.47
N ILE A 6 -21.02 6.82 8.92
CA ILE A 6 -21.28 7.30 7.55
C ILE A 6 -20.85 8.76 7.39
N PHE A 7 -21.29 9.64 8.30
CA PHE A 7 -20.88 11.05 8.29
C PHE A 7 -19.38 11.22 8.42
N GLY A 8 -18.73 10.44 9.29
CA GLY A 8 -17.27 10.44 9.43
C GLY A 8 -16.55 10.05 8.14
N ILE A 9 -17.00 8.96 7.49
CA ILE A 9 -16.41 8.50 6.22
C ILE A 9 -16.59 9.56 5.13
N ILE A 10 -17.79 10.17 5.02
CA ILE A 10 -18.05 11.21 4.02
C ILE A 10 -17.18 12.44 4.30
N ALA A 11 -17.13 12.92 5.55
CA ALA A 11 -16.35 14.09 5.93
C ALA A 11 -14.83 13.90 5.68
N ILE A 12 -14.28 12.76 6.10
CA ILE A 12 -12.88 12.40 5.87
C ILE A 12 -12.62 12.22 4.38
N GLY A 13 -13.51 11.51 3.68
CA GLY A 13 -13.38 11.27 2.24
C GLY A 13 -13.43 12.54 1.41
N THR A 14 -14.30 13.50 1.75
CA THR A 14 -14.37 14.79 1.07
C THR A 14 -13.17 15.68 1.39
N ALA A 15 -12.70 15.71 2.63
CA ALA A 15 -11.51 16.47 3.02
C ALA A 15 -10.25 15.93 2.31
N ILE A 16 -10.02 14.62 2.33
CA ILE A 16 -8.92 13.99 1.62
C ILE A 16 -9.06 14.20 0.12
N GLY A 17 -10.26 13.97 -0.44
CA GLY A 17 -10.54 14.14 -1.86
C GLY A 17 -10.28 15.57 -2.35
N SER A 18 -10.61 16.58 -1.57
CA SER A 18 -10.34 17.99 -1.93
C SER A 18 -8.83 18.30 -1.93
N LEU A 19 -8.09 17.86 -0.92
CA LEU A 19 -6.62 18.02 -0.84
C LEU A 19 -5.91 17.31 -1.99
N LEU A 20 -6.33 16.08 -2.28
CA LEU A 20 -5.74 15.29 -3.36
C LEU A 20 -6.06 15.87 -4.74
N SER A 21 -7.30 16.31 -4.97
CA SER A 21 -7.71 16.88 -6.26
C SER A 21 -6.96 18.17 -6.56
N THR A 22 -6.67 18.99 -5.56
CA THR A 22 -5.86 20.20 -5.72
C THR A 22 -4.41 19.83 -6.07
N SER A 23 -3.78 18.98 -5.26
CA SER A 23 -2.40 18.52 -5.51
C SER A 23 -2.25 17.81 -6.86
N PHE A 24 -3.23 17.02 -7.26
CA PHE A 24 -3.26 16.35 -8.55
C PHE A 24 -3.37 17.33 -9.73
N ARG A 25 -4.27 18.29 -9.60
CA ARG A 25 -4.44 19.33 -10.62
C ARG A 25 -3.18 20.17 -10.78
N ASP A 26 -2.59 20.59 -9.67
CA ASP A 26 -1.38 21.42 -9.66
C ASP A 26 -0.18 20.64 -10.21
N PHE A 27 -0.03 19.37 -9.82
CA PHE A 27 0.97 18.48 -10.42
C PHE A 27 0.81 18.37 -11.95
N ARG A 28 -0.43 18.22 -12.44
CA ARG A 28 -0.72 18.11 -13.88
C ARG A 28 -0.45 19.44 -14.62
N LEU A 29 -0.73 20.55 -13.99
CA LEU A 29 -0.48 21.88 -14.58
C LEU A 29 1.02 22.18 -14.66
N ASN A 30 1.80 21.75 -13.68
CA ASN A 30 3.25 21.95 -13.63
C ASN A 30 4.04 20.87 -14.43
N MET A 31 3.36 19.90 -15.02
CA MET A 31 3.98 18.84 -15.83
C MET A 31 4.88 19.35 -16.95
N PRO A 32 4.51 20.41 -17.72
CA PRO A 32 5.39 20.96 -18.78
C PRO A 32 6.69 21.50 -18.19
N GLU A 33 6.64 22.18 -17.06
CA GLU A 33 7.81 22.73 -16.36
C GLU A 33 8.75 21.61 -15.89
N TYR A 34 8.21 20.56 -15.30
CA TYR A 34 9.01 19.39 -14.89
C TYR A 34 9.69 18.70 -16.08
N LYS A 35 9.04 18.61 -17.24
CA LYS A 35 9.67 18.10 -18.47
C LYS A 35 10.85 18.95 -18.91
N GLU A 36 10.73 20.27 -18.83
CA GLU A 36 11.80 21.20 -19.17
C GLU A 36 12.97 21.07 -18.17
N MET A 37 12.68 20.97 -16.86
CA MET A 37 13.71 20.73 -15.83
C MET A 37 14.47 19.42 -16.05
N VAL A 38 13.78 18.35 -16.44
CA VAL A 38 14.42 17.07 -16.78
C VAL A 38 15.37 17.21 -17.95
N ASN A 39 14.92 17.84 -19.04
CA ASN A 39 15.74 18.04 -20.21
C ASN A 39 17.00 18.87 -19.90
N ASN A 40 16.84 19.93 -19.11
CA ASN A 40 17.96 20.79 -18.70
C ASN A 40 18.93 20.07 -17.74
N SER A 41 18.41 19.26 -16.83
CA SER A 41 19.24 18.46 -15.89
C SER A 41 20.00 17.34 -16.61
N ALA A 42 19.35 16.70 -17.58
CA ALA A 42 19.99 15.70 -18.43
C ALA A 42 21.11 16.32 -19.27
N ALA A 43 20.86 17.49 -19.88
CA ALA A 43 21.89 18.20 -20.65
C ALA A 43 23.13 18.50 -19.79
N LYS A 44 22.97 19.07 -18.61
CA LYS A 44 24.08 19.33 -17.66
C LYS A 44 24.83 18.07 -17.24
N PHE A 45 24.10 16.95 -17.03
CA PHE A 45 24.72 15.68 -16.70
C PHE A 45 25.63 15.18 -17.83
N PHE A 46 25.17 15.27 -19.07
CA PHE A 46 25.98 14.86 -20.23
C PHE A 46 27.16 15.78 -20.48
N GLU A 47 27.00 17.10 -20.33
CA GLU A 47 28.12 18.05 -20.39
C GLU A 47 29.22 17.71 -19.37
N PHE A 48 28.85 17.32 -18.14
CA PHE A 48 29.82 16.94 -17.13
C PHE A 48 30.62 15.69 -17.53
N PHE A 49 29.96 14.66 -18.08
CA PHE A 49 30.65 13.44 -18.54
C PHE A 49 31.50 13.66 -19.80
N GLU A 50 31.08 14.54 -20.68
CA GLU A 50 31.86 14.95 -21.86
C GLU A 50 33.14 15.66 -21.43
N GLN A 51 33.10 16.51 -20.41
CA GLN A 51 34.27 17.13 -19.78
C GLN A 51 35.24 16.11 -19.16
N LEU A 52 34.74 14.96 -18.71
CA LEU A 52 35.54 13.87 -18.20
C LEU A 52 36.10 12.94 -19.29
N GLY A 53 35.90 13.28 -20.58
CA GLY A 53 36.38 12.50 -21.72
C GLY A 53 35.57 11.27 -22.05
N LEU A 54 34.42 11.07 -21.40
CA LEU A 54 33.48 9.99 -21.67
C LEU A 54 32.45 10.47 -22.70
N GLN A 55 32.59 10.05 -23.94
CA GLN A 55 31.61 10.30 -25.00
C GLN A 55 30.35 9.44 -24.76
N LEU A 56 29.53 9.85 -23.78
CA LEU A 56 28.20 9.33 -23.62
C LEU A 56 27.28 10.08 -24.58
N SER A 57 26.73 9.37 -25.57
CA SER A 57 25.77 9.96 -26.50
C SER A 57 24.47 10.32 -25.71
N GLY A 58 24.42 11.57 -25.24
CA GLY A 58 23.29 12.09 -24.48
C GLY A 58 21.96 11.95 -25.21
N ALA A 59 21.99 12.11 -26.53
CA ALA A 59 20.81 11.92 -27.37
C ALA A 59 20.28 10.48 -27.32
N ALA A 60 21.13 9.47 -27.38
CA ALA A 60 20.71 8.06 -27.32
C ALA A 60 20.23 7.63 -25.92
N PHE A 61 20.70 8.31 -24.87
CA PHE A 61 20.23 8.04 -23.51
C PHE A 61 18.88 8.71 -23.24
N ILE A 62 18.70 9.98 -23.64
CA ILE A 62 17.43 10.70 -23.53
C ILE A 62 16.35 9.99 -24.37
N GLU A 63 16.72 9.48 -25.56
CA GLU A 63 15.81 8.74 -26.42
C GLU A 63 15.40 7.38 -25.85
N ARG A 64 16.28 6.73 -25.07
CA ARG A 64 15.98 5.46 -24.37
C ARG A 64 15.39 5.64 -22.98
N PHE A 65 15.77 6.69 -22.28
CA PHE A 65 15.22 7.05 -20.98
C PHE A 65 14.21 8.16 -21.18
N ASP A 66 13.03 7.81 -21.71
CA ASP A 66 11.93 8.75 -21.89
C ASP A 66 11.49 9.31 -20.52
N PRO A 67 11.87 10.54 -20.15
CA PRO A 67 11.39 11.17 -18.91
C PRO A 67 9.87 11.26 -18.88
N GLY A 68 9.25 11.31 -20.06
CA GLY A 68 7.80 11.23 -20.23
C GLY A 68 7.23 9.88 -19.77
N ALA A 69 7.97 8.78 -19.87
CA ALA A 69 7.54 7.48 -19.37
C ALA A 69 7.45 7.45 -17.83
N ALA A 70 8.43 8.05 -17.12
CA ALA A 70 8.39 8.18 -15.67
C ALA A 70 7.21 9.06 -15.21
N MET A 71 6.97 10.15 -15.93
CA MET A 71 5.84 11.05 -15.68
C MET A 71 4.51 10.40 -16.06
N SER A 72 4.45 9.64 -17.16
CA SER A 72 3.25 8.89 -17.55
C SER A 72 2.93 7.78 -16.55
N PHE A 73 3.93 7.14 -15.97
CA PHE A 73 3.75 6.16 -14.89
C PHE A 73 3.12 6.83 -13.66
N THR A 74 3.64 7.98 -13.24
CA THR A 74 3.09 8.75 -12.11
C THR A 74 1.65 9.18 -12.38
N THR A 75 1.36 9.71 -13.59
CA THR A 75 -0.01 10.08 -13.99
C THR A 75 -0.94 8.87 -14.10
N SER A 76 -0.45 7.72 -14.51
CA SER A 76 -1.24 6.49 -14.57
C SER A 76 -1.64 5.99 -13.17
N ILE A 77 -0.72 6.05 -12.21
CA ILE A 77 -1.02 5.76 -10.80
C ILE A 77 -2.11 6.73 -10.31
N LEU A 78 -1.92 8.02 -10.51
CA LEU A 78 -2.86 9.04 -10.04
C LEU A 78 -4.23 8.96 -10.73
N SER A 79 -4.27 8.68 -12.05
CA SER A 79 -5.55 8.50 -12.78
C SER A 79 -6.29 7.22 -12.37
N GLY A 80 -5.55 6.15 -12.07
CA GLY A 80 -6.12 4.93 -11.49
C GLY A 80 -6.83 5.20 -10.16
N PHE A 81 -6.24 6.07 -9.34
CA PHE A 81 -6.87 6.56 -8.11
C PHE A 81 -8.12 7.41 -8.37
N GLY A 82 -8.09 8.31 -9.34
CA GLY A 82 -9.25 9.11 -9.73
C GLY A 82 -10.44 8.23 -10.17
N GLY A 83 -10.16 7.16 -10.89
CA GLY A 83 -11.15 6.15 -11.27
C GLY A 83 -11.73 5.38 -10.07
N ALA A 84 -10.88 5.01 -9.12
CA ALA A 84 -11.32 4.36 -7.88
C ALA A 84 -12.18 5.29 -7.00
N LEU A 85 -11.85 6.57 -6.92
CA LEU A 85 -12.67 7.58 -6.23
C LEU A 85 -14.03 7.79 -6.90
N SER A 86 -14.11 7.70 -8.23
CA SER A 86 -15.39 7.79 -8.96
C SER A 86 -16.33 6.63 -8.63
N GLY A 87 -15.78 5.44 -8.35
CA GLY A 87 -16.52 4.27 -7.83
C GLY A 87 -16.88 4.39 -6.34
N GLY A 88 -16.37 5.39 -5.63
CA GLY A 88 -16.49 5.54 -4.18
C GLY A 88 -17.94 5.60 -3.68
N LEU A 89 -18.87 6.16 -4.44
CA LEU A 89 -20.29 6.19 -4.08
C LEU A 89 -20.89 4.77 -4.01
N LEU A 90 -20.57 3.92 -4.99
CA LEU A 90 -21.04 2.53 -5.01
C LEU A 90 -20.42 1.73 -3.87
N ILE A 91 -19.12 1.95 -3.61
CA ILE A 91 -18.42 1.31 -2.49
C ILE A 91 -19.02 1.76 -1.17
N LEU A 92 -19.29 3.07 -1.00
CA LEU A 92 -19.93 3.60 0.20
C LEU A 92 -21.31 2.99 0.42
N LEU A 93 -22.13 2.93 -0.64
CA LEU A 93 -23.45 2.31 -0.60
C LEU A 93 -23.35 0.83 -0.19
N MET A 94 -22.41 0.08 -0.76
CA MET A 94 -22.16 -1.32 -0.42
C MET A 94 -21.74 -1.48 1.04
N VAL A 95 -20.85 -0.64 1.53
CA VAL A 95 -20.41 -0.64 2.94
C VAL A 95 -21.58 -0.34 3.87
N VAL A 96 -22.43 0.62 3.53
CA VAL A 96 -23.65 0.95 4.31
C VAL A 96 -24.57 -0.25 4.40
N PHE A 97 -24.87 -0.92 3.27
CA PHE A 97 -25.71 -2.12 3.27
C PHE A 97 -25.06 -3.26 4.06
N MET A 98 -23.75 -3.47 3.92
CA MET A 98 -23.04 -4.47 4.72
C MET A 98 -23.12 -4.18 6.23
N LEU A 99 -22.95 -2.94 6.64
CA LEU A 99 -23.05 -2.55 8.05
C LEU A 99 -24.48 -2.74 8.61
N LEU A 100 -25.50 -2.45 7.81
CA LEU A 100 -26.89 -2.67 8.20
C LEU A 100 -27.22 -4.17 8.34
N GLU A 101 -26.69 -5.01 7.45
CA GLU A 101 -26.92 -6.45 7.45
C GLU A 101 -26.00 -7.21 8.45
N ALA A 102 -24.88 -6.62 8.87
CA ALA A 102 -23.87 -7.28 9.72
C ALA A 102 -24.45 -7.85 11.03
N THR A 103 -25.41 -7.16 11.63
CA THR A 103 -26.08 -7.61 12.88
C THR A 103 -26.95 -8.83 12.62
N ILE A 104 -27.70 -8.80 11.51
CA ILE A 104 -28.60 -9.90 11.10
C ILE A 104 -27.79 -11.10 10.65
N PHE A 105 -26.67 -10.89 9.98
CA PHE A 105 -25.76 -11.92 9.49
C PHE A 105 -25.14 -12.74 10.65
N ARG A 106 -24.70 -12.07 11.71
CA ARG A 106 -24.24 -12.76 12.94
C ARG A 106 -25.32 -13.65 13.54
N TYR A 107 -26.55 -13.18 13.59
CA TYR A 107 -27.68 -13.95 14.11
C TYR A 107 -27.99 -15.18 13.21
N LYS A 108 -27.98 -14.98 11.88
CA LYS A 108 -28.18 -16.07 10.90
C LYS A 108 -27.10 -17.16 11.05
N ILE A 109 -25.85 -16.77 11.16
CA ILE A 109 -24.74 -17.72 11.33
C ILE A 109 -24.89 -18.53 12.65
N ARG A 110 -25.21 -17.88 13.76
CA ARG A 110 -25.43 -18.57 15.03
C ARG A 110 -26.60 -19.56 14.96
N ASN A 111 -27.64 -19.24 14.24
CA ASN A 111 -28.79 -20.15 14.06
C ASN A 111 -28.47 -21.35 13.16
N ILE A 112 -27.62 -21.18 12.14
CA ILE A 112 -27.23 -22.25 11.22
C ILE A 112 -26.27 -23.23 11.89
N PHE A 113 -25.29 -22.74 12.62
CA PHE A 113 -24.25 -23.58 13.21
C PHE A 113 -24.53 -24.00 14.66
N GLY A 114 -25.60 -23.47 15.30
CA GLY A 114 -25.93 -23.72 16.70
C GLY A 114 -25.04 -22.95 17.68
N SER A 115 -25.59 -22.57 18.82
CA SER A 115 -24.90 -21.75 19.83
C SER A 115 -23.76 -22.47 20.58
N HIS A 116 -23.55 -23.75 20.38
CA HIS A 116 -22.51 -24.57 21.01
C HIS A 116 -21.64 -25.35 20.04
N SER A 117 -21.72 -25.04 18.74
CA SER A 117 -20.87 -25.70 17.75
C SER A 117 -19.50 -25.00 17.65
N ASP A 118 -18.46 -25.80 17.43
CA ASP A 118 -17.10 -25.32 17.14
C ASP A 118 -17.05 -24.24 16.03
N GLY A 119 -18.07 -24.23 15.14
CA GLY A 119 -18.20 -23.25 14.06
C GLY A 119 -18.48 -21.82 14.50
N ALA A 120 -19.24 -21.58 15.57
CA ALA A 120 -19.53 -20.21 16.03
C ALA A 120 -18.30 -19.58 16.70
N SER A 121 -17.55 -20.36 17.49
CA SER A 121 -16.30 -19.91 18.13
C SER A 121 -15.21 -19.63 17.09
N GLN A 122 -15.20 -20.35 15.96
CA GLN A 122 -14.26 -20.14 14.85
C GLN A 122 -14.52 -18.84 14.10
N VAL A 123 -15.80 -18.49 13.87
CA VAL A 123 -16.18 -17.22 13.21
C VAL A 123 -15.82 -16.03 14.10
N ASP A 124 -16.04 -16.13 15.42
CA ASP A 124 -15.67 -15.08 16.37
C ASP A 124 -14.12 -14.91 16.41
N SER A 125 -13.36 -16.00 16.53
CA SER A 125 -11.88 -15.97 16.50
C SER A 125 -11.33 -15.43 15.19
N PHE A 126 -11.97 -15.74 14.04
CA PHE A 126 -11.63 -15.20 12.75
C PHE A 126 -11.86 -13.69 12.71
N SER A 127 -13.05 -13.24 13.14
CA SER A 127 -13.39 -11.81 13.15
C SER A 127 -12.40 -11.01 13.99
N ASP A 128 -12.01 -11.51 15.16
CA ASP A 128 -11.04 -10.87 16.04
C ASP A 128 -9.65 -10.80 15.43
N THR A 129 -9.22 -11.85 14.75
CA THR A 129 -7.91 -11.91 14.09
C THR A 129 -7.84 -10.92 12.92
N VAL A 130 -8.88 -10.87 12.07
CA VAL A 130 -8.96 -9.94 10.95
C VAL A 130 -9.04 -8.50 11.45
N ASN A 131 -9.87 -8.21 12.46
CA ASN A 131 -9.97 -6.88 13.04
C ASN A 131 -8.64 -6.41 13.62
N ARG A 132 -7.96 -7.27 14.38
CA ARG A 132 -6.64 -6.97 14.93
C ARG A 132 -5.61 -6.70 13.84
N TYR A 133 -5.57 -7.53 12.80
CA TYR A 133 -4.69 -7.31 11.65
C TYR A 133 -4.98 -5.97 10.98
N MET A 134 -6.24 -5.68 10.67
CA MET A 134 -6.63 -4.44 9.99
C MET A 134 -6.34 -3.20 10.83
N LEU A 135 -6.57 -3.25 12.15
CA LEU A 135 -6.23 -2.15 13.05
C LEU A 135 -4.72 -1.87 13.06
N ILE A 136 -3.90 -2.91 13.21
CA ILE A 136 -2.45 -2.77 13.23
C ILE A 136 -1.97 -2.28 11.87
N LYS A 137 -2.45 -2.87 10.78
CA LYS A 137 -2.07 -2.48 9.41
C LYS A 137 -2.46 -1.04 9.09
N THR A 138 -3.64 -0.60 9.51
CA THR A 138 -4.07 0.79 9.37
C THR A 138 -3.18 1.73 10.17
N GLY A 139 -2.87 1.38 11.42
CA GLY A 139 -1.98 2.17 12.27
C GLY A 139 -0.56 2.28 11.71
N THR A 140 0.04 1.16 11.29
CA THR A 140 1.38 1.15 10.68
C THR A 140 1.41 1.89 9.34
N SER A 141 0.38 1.70 8.51
CA SER A 141 0.27 2.42 7.23
C SER A 141 0.12 3.93 7.43
N LEU A 142 -0.69 4.34 8.41
CA LEU A 142 -0.85 5.76 8.75
C LEU A 142 0.46 6.37 9.25
N ALA A 143 1.17 5.67 10.13
CA ALA A 143 2.48 6.10 10.60
C ALA A 143 3.49 6.21 9.46
N THR A 144 3.54 5.21 8.57
CA THR A 144 4.40 5.23 7.37
C THR A 144 4.10 6.43 6.48
N GLY A 145 2.82 6.67 6.18
CA GLY A 145 2.39 7.81 5.34
C GLY A 145 2.71 9.16 5.97
N LEU A 146 2.47 9.33 7.28
CA LEU A 146 2.80 10.57 8.00
C LEU A 146 4.30 10.84 8.04
N ILE A 147 5.11 9.82 8.35
CA ILE A 147 6.58 9.98 8.40
C ILE A 147 7.12 10.26 7.00
N ALA A 148 6.60 9.60 5.96
CA ALA A 148 6.96 9.89 4.57
C ALA A 148 6.59 11.34 4.18
N THR A 149 5.41 11.84 4.60
CA THR A 149 5.02 13.25 4.39
C THR A 149 6.02 14.19 5.04
N ILE A 150 6.34 13.97 6.32
CA ILE A 150 7.29 14.81 7.06
C ILE A 150 8.68 14.76 6.41
N TRP A 151 9.13 13.58 5.99
CA TRP A 151 10.41 13.43 5.30
C TRP A 151 10.48 14.22 4.00
N LEU A 152 9.44 14.15 3.18
CA LEU A 152 9.37 14.90 1.92
C LEU A 152 9.24 16.41 2.16
N LEU A 153 8.56 16.85 3.23
CA LEU A 153 8.53 18.26 3.66
C LEU A 153 9.93 18.76 4.02
N ILE A 154 10.73 17.96 4.72
CA ILE A 154 12.12 18.31 5.09
C ILE A 154 13.00 18.44 3.85
N LEU A 155 12.74 17.62 2.81
CA LEU A 155 13.46 17.66 1.54
C LEU A 155 12.92 18.71 0.57
N ASP A 156 11.86 19.43 0.93
CA ASP A 156 11.18 20.45 0.12
C ASP A 156 10.63 19.90 -1.22
N VAL A 157 10.32 18.60 -1.25
CA VAL A 157 9.76 17.94 -2.44
C VAL A 157 8.28 18.31 -2.58
N ASP A 158 7.86 18.71 -3.76
CA ASP A 158 6.49 19.13 -4.05
C ASP A 158 5.45 18.03 -3.74
N TYR A 159 4.28 18.45 -3.31
CA TYR A 159 3.10 17.59 -3.01
C TYR A 159 3.34 16.53 -1.92
N PRO A 160 3.99 16.83 -0.81
CA PRO A 160 4.35 15.84 0.21
C PRO A 160 3.13 15.13 0.81
N PHE A 161 2.01 15.82 0.96
CA PHE A 161 0.74 15.22 1.43
C PHE A 161 0.17 14.20 0.45
N LEU A 162 0.28 14.47 -0.86
CA LEU A 162 -0.15 13.54 -1.90
C LEU A 162 0.66 12.24 -1.84
N TRP A 163 1.98 12.35 -1.80
CA TRP A 163 2.87 11.19 -1.75
C TRP A 163 2.76 10.42 -0.45
N GLY A 164 2.61 11.12 0.69
CA GLY A 164 2.39 10.49 1.98
C GLY A 164 1.07 9.73 2.04
N PHE A 165 0.00 10.29 1.46
CA PHE A 165 -1.29 9.61 1.37
C PHE A 165 -1.22 8.37 0.44
N LEU A 166 -0.55 8.48 -0.70
CA LEU A 166 -0.31 7.33 -1.57
C LEU A 166 0.53 6.27 -0.86
N THR A 167 1.53 6.69 -0.08
CA THR A 167 2.33 5.79 0.75
C THR A 167 1.46 5.06 1.77
N PHE A 168 0.57 5.77 2.46
CA PHE A 168 -0.42 5.16 3.37
C PHE A 168 -1.25 4.09 2.67
N LEU A 169 -1.78 4.39 1.49
CA LEU A 169 -2.65 3.47 0.75
C LEU A 169 -1.87 2.25 0.21
N PHE A 170 -0.74 2.49 -0.44
CA PHE A 170 0.07 1.40 -0.99
C PHE A 170 0.67 0.51 0.09
N ASN A 171 0.94 1.04 1.28
CA ASN A 171 1.51 0.27 2.37
C ASN A 171 0.59 -0.89 2.84
N TYR A 172 -0.70 -0.89 2.49
CA TYR A 172 -1.57 -2.07 2.70
C TYR A 172 -1.13 -3.28 1.89
N VAL A 173 -0.50 -3.06 0.73
CA VAL A 173 0.05 -4.13 -0.12
C VAL A 173 1.43 -4.52 0.41
N PRO A 174 1.62 -5.74 0.92
CA PRO A 174 2.89 -6.15 1.52
C PRO A 174 4.07 -6.01 0.55
N THR A 175 5.18 -5.46 1.00
CA THR A 175 6.47 -5.29 0.29
C THR A 175 6.41 -4.49 -1.01
N VAL A 176 5.54 -4.84 -1.94
CA VAL A 176 5.44 -4.20 -3.27
C VAL A 176 4.91 -2.78 -3.16
N GLY A 177 3.96 -2.54 -2.26
CA GLY A 177 3.29 -1.26 -2.13
C GLY A 177 4.22 -0.11 -1.74
N SER A 178 5.10 -0.33 -0.80
CA SER A 178 6.06 0.68 -0.34
C SER A 178 7.11 1.03 -1.40
N ILE A 179 7.52 0.05 -2.24
CA ILE A 179 8.44 0.29 -3.35
C ILE A 179 7.75 1.16 -4.40
N ILE A 180 6.51 0.82 -4.79
CA ILE A 180 5.73 1.61 -5.76
C ILE A 180 5.51 3.03 -5.23
N ALA A 181 5.21 3.18 -3.94
CA ALA A 181 4.97 4.48 -3.32
C ALA A 181 6.21 5.39 -3.31
N ALA A 182 7.41 4.82 -3.23
CA ALA A 182 8.66 5.58 -3.19
C ALA A 182 9.08 6.13 -4.55
N VAL A 183 8.69 5.49 -5.65
CA VAL A 183 9.15 5.83 -7.01
C VAL A 183 8.76 7.26 -7.43
N PRO A 184 7.46 7.67 -7.37
CA PRO A 184 7.08 9.00 -7.82
C PRO A 184 7.77 10.15 -7.07
N PRO A 185 7.81 10.20 -5.73
CA PRO A 185 8.47 11.29 -5.02
C PRO A 185 10.00 11.29 -5.21
N ALA A 186 10.64 10.12 -5.38
CA ALA A 186 12.06 10.06 -5.70
C ALA A 186 12.36 10.60 -7.10
N LEU A 187 11.51 10.31 -8.09
CA LEU A 187 11.61 10.87 -9.44
C LEU A 187 11.37 12.38 -9.43
N LEU A 188 10.38 12.85 -8.67
CA LEU A 188 10.10 14.27 -8.56
C LEU A 188 11.27 15.02 -7.90
N ALA A 189 11.84 14.46 -6.83
CA ALA A 189 13.04 14.98 -6.18
C ALA A 189 14.25 15.05 -7.12
N LEU A 190 14.39 14.05 -8.02
CA LEU A 190 15.43 14.04 -9.04
C LEU A 190 15.28 15.23 -10.00
N ILE A 191 14.05 15.49 -10.40
CA ILE A 191 13.70 16.55 -11.35
C ILE A 191 13.93 17.94 -10.73
N GLN A 192 13.46 18.14 -9.50
CA GLN A 192 13.50 19.44 -8.82
C GLN A 192 14.89 19.81 -8.31
N PHE A 193 15.58 18.85 -7.70
CA PHE A 193 16.79 19.11 -6.89
C PHE A 193 18.01 18.28 -7.31
N GLY A 194 17.83 17.37 -8.29
CA GLY A 194 18.89 16.52 -8.79
C GLY A 194 19.12 15.24 -7.96
N PHE A 195 20.22 14.54 -8.31
CA PHE A 195 20.49 13.18 -7.86
C PHE A 195 20.59 13.03 -6.34
N PHE A 196 21.21 13.99 -5.65
CA PHE A 196 21.43 13.89 -4.22
C PHE A 196 20.11 13.88 -3.42
N THR A 197 19.19 14.78 -3.73
CA THR A 197 17.87 14.84 -3.07
C THR A 197 17.00 13.63 -3.42
N SER A 198 17.08 13.14 -4.66
CA SER A 198 16.43 11.89 -5.08
C SER A 198 16.94 10.70 -4.27
N PHE A 199 18.25 10.58 -4.12
CA PHE A 199 18.87 9.54 -3.30
C PHE A 199 18.42 9.62 -1.84
N LEU A 200 18.40 10.82 -1.25
CA LEU A 200 17.90 11.04 0.12
C LEU A 200 16.42 10.68 0.25
N SER A 201 15.60 11.04 -0.75
CA SER A 201 14.18 10.65 -0.78
C SER A 201 14.05 9.13 -0.76
N ALA A 202 14.69 8.43 -1.69
CA ALA A 202 14.64 6.98 -1.77
C ALA A 202 15.21 6.28 -0.50
N ALA A 203 16.32 6.78 0.03
CA ALA A 203 16.93 6.27 1.25
C ALA A 203 16.01 6.45 2.46
N GLY A 204 15.33 7.60 2.59
CA GLY A 204 14.34 7.84 3.62
C GLY A 204 13.17 6.85 3.55
N TYR A 205 12.61 6.62 2.36
CA TYR A 205 11.58 5.61 2.17
C TYR A 205 12.06 4.21 2.53
N LEU A 206 13.30 3.86 2.19
CA LEU A 206 13.89 2.58 2.55
C LEU A 206 14.01 2.43 4.08
N VAL A 207 14.52 3.45 4.78
CA VAL A 207 14.63 3.46 6.24
C VAL A 207 13.26 3.36 6.91
N ILE A 208 12.29 4.14 6.45
CA ILE A 208 10.90 4.10 6.94
C ILE A 208 10.32 2.69 6.78
N ASN A 209 10.48 2.11 5.60
CA ASN A 209 9.94 0.79 5.28
C ASN A 209 10.61 -0.33 6.09
N ILE A 210 11.92 -0.29 6.27
CA ILE A 210 12.63 -1.25 7.13
C ILE A 210 12.18 -1.09 8.58
N THR A 211 12.13 0.14 9.09
CA THR A 211 11.81 0.40 10.50
C THR A 211 10.36 0.02 10.81
N ILE A 212 9.41 0.48 10.01
CA ILE A 212 7.98 0.24 10.27
C ILE A 212 7.57 -1.11 9.73
N GLY A 213 7.82 -1.39 8.45
CA GLY A 213 7.31 -2.58 7.78
C GLY A 213 8.03 -3.87 8.18
N SER A 214 9.37 -3.82 8.35
CA SER A 214 10.14 -5.04 8.63
C SER A 214 10.43 -5.27 10.12
N ILE A 215 10.41 -4.22 10.96
CA ILE A 215 10.74 -4.34 12.38
C ILE A 215 9.52 -4.12 13.26
N LEU A 216 8.84 -2.98 13.12
CA LEU A 216 7.77 -2.58 14.04
C LEU A 216 6.48 -3.37 13.78
N GLU A 217 6.07 -3.49 12.53
CA GLU A 217 4.84 -4.20 12.14
C GLU A 217 4.85 -5.66 12.60
N PRO A 218 5.89 -6.49 12.35
CA PRO A 218 5.96 -7.85 12.85
C PRO A 218 5.99 -7.93 14.39
N ARG A 219 6.64 -6.98 15.06
CA ARG A 219 6.68 -6.96 16.54
C ARG A 219 5.30 -6.68 17.16
N ILE A 220 4.52 -5.77 16.56
CA ILE A 220 3.16 -5.43 17.03
C ILE A 220 2.17 -6.55 16.69
N LEU A 221 2.29 -7.14 15.50
CA LEU A 221 1.48 -8.29 15.09
C LEU A 221 1.77 -9.52 15.96
N GLY A 222 2.98 -9.62 16.52
CA GLY A 222 3.44 -10.77 17.29
C GLY A 222 3.58 -12.02 16.40
N HIS A 223 3.64 -13.20 17.01
CA HIS A 223 3.70 -14.50 16.31
C HIS A 223 2.36 -14.86 15.62
N GLY A 224 1.46 -13.89 15.45
CA GLY A 224 0.02 -14.10 15.28
C GLY A 224 -0.49 -14.32 13.87
N LEU A 225 0.26 -14.08 12.80
CA LEU A 225 -0.27 -14.34 11.45
C LEU A 225 -0.07 -15.80 11.05
N GLY A 226 0.99 -16.45 11.55
CA GLY A 226 1.30 -17.84 11.25
C GLY A 226 1.41 -18.16 9.75
N LEU A 227 1.55 -17.16 8.87
CA LEU A 227 1.72 -17.36 7.43
C LEU A 227 3.19 -17.23 7.05
N SER A 228 3.68 -18.14 6.22
CA SER A 228 5.01 -18.03 5.65
C SER A 228 5.08 -16.85 4.67
N THR A 229 6.26 -16.23 4.53
CA THR A 229 6.48 -15.10 3.60
C THR A 229 6.13 -15.49 2.17
N LEU A 230 6.42 -16.72 1.76
CA LEU A 230 6.07 -17.24 0.45
C LEU A 230 4.54 -17.27 0.25
N VAL A 231 3.79 -17.74 1.24
CA VAL A 231 2.33 -17.79 1.19
C VAL A 231 1.74 -16.38 1.10
N VAL A 232 2.28 -15.42 1.84
CA VAL A 232 1.87 -14.01 1.75
C VAL A 232 2.11 -13.48 0.34
N PHE A 233 3.26 -13.76 -0.27
CA PHE A 233 3.56 -13.32 -1.65
C PHE A 233 2.65 -13.99 -2.69
N LEU A 234 2.45 -15.30 -2.59
CA LEU A 234 1.55 -16.02 -3.49
C LEU A 234 0.08 -15.56 -3.34
N SER A 235 -0.34 -15.30 -2.11
CA SER A 235 -1.68 -14.79 -1.84
C SER A 235 -1.90 -13.41 -2.46
N LEU A 236 -0.89 -12.54 -2.43
CA LEU A 236 -0.93 -11.24 -3.07
C LEU A 236 -1.13 -11.35 -4.58
N LEU A 237 -0.41 -12.26 -5.24
CA LEU A 237 -0.56 -12.51 -6.67
C LEU A 237 -1.95 -13.09 -7.00
N PHE A 238 -2.37 -14.11 -6.24
CA PHE A 238 -3.65 -14.78 -6.46
C PHE A 238 -4.85 -13.86 -6.24
N TRP A 239 -4.93 -13.20 -5.08
CA TRP A 239 -6.03 -12.30 -4.76
C TRP A 239 -5.97 -11.01 -5.59
N GLY A 240 -4.78 -10.56 -5.94
CA GLY A 240 -4.58 -9.46 -6.88
C GLY A 240 -5.10 -9.77 -8.27
N TRP A 241 -4.93 -11.00 -8.74
CA TRP A 241 -5.49 -11.46 -10.01
C TRP A 241 -7.03 -11.58 -9.95
N VAL A 242 -7.59 -12.09 -8.84
CA VAL A 242 -9.04 -12.31 -8.70
C VAL A 242 -9.81 -11.02 -8.50
N PHE A 243 -9.35 -10.14 -7.61
CA PHE A 243 -10.07 -8.93 -7.17
C PHE A 243 -9.33 -7.63 -7.48
N GLY A 244 -8.23 -7.67 -8.23
CA GLY A 244 -7.43 -6.49 -8.53
C GLY A 244 -6.77 -5.87 -7.29
N PRO A 245 -6.59 -4.53 -7.26
CA PRO A 245 -5.94 -3.83 -6.15
C PRO A 245 -6.58 -4.10 -4.78
N VAL A 246 -7.91 -4.23 -4.73
CA VAL A 246 -8.64 -4.56 -3.49
C VAL A 246 -8.25 -5.94 -2.99
N GLY A 247 -8.09 -6.91 -3.90
CA GLY A 247 -7.60 -8.25 -3.55
C GLY A 247 -6.18 -8.24 -2.99
N MET A 248 -5.30 -7.40 -3.53
CA MET A 248 -3.94 -7.23 -2.99
C MET A 248 -3.95 -6.72 -1.54
N VAL A 249 -4.79 -5.72 -1.25
CA VAL A 249 -4.96 -5.17 0.11
C VAL A 249 -5.52 -6.21 1.07
N LEU A 250 -6.48 -7.01 0.63
CA LEU A 250 -7.16 -8.02 1.44
C LEU A 250 -6.49 -9.40 1.38
N SER A 251 -5.36 -9.54 0.69
CA SER A 251 -4.70 -10.83 0.45
C SER A 251 -4.39 -11.59 1.73
N VAL A 252 -3.83 -10.92 2.72
CA VAL A 252 -3.49 -11.53 4.01
C VAL A 252 -4.74 -11.97 4.79
N PRO A 253 -5.75 -11.11 5.04
CA PRO A 253 -6.98 -11.51 5.71
C PRO A 253 -7.70 -12.67 5.02
N LEU A 254 -7.82 -12.63 3.68
CA LEU A 254 -8.49 -13.69 2.92
C LEU A 254 -7.75 -15.03 3.03
N THR A 255 -6.43 -15.00 2.93
CA THR A 255 -5.61 -16.20 3.06
C THR A 255 -5.62 -16.77 4.48
N MET A 256 -5.64 -15.89 5.49
CA MET A 256 -5.84 -16.32 6.89
C MET A 256 -7.17 -17.01 7.09
N THR A 257 -8.24 -16.51 6.46
CA THR A 257 -9.56 -17.15 6.48
C THR A 257 -9.49 -18.58 5.95
N ILE A 258 -8.87 -18.74 4.78
CA ILE A 258 -8.70 -20.07 4.18
C ILE A 258 -7.87 -20.97 5.07
N LYS A 259 -6.76 -20.48 5.62
CA LYS A 259 -5.92 -21.23 6.54
C LYS A 259 -6.68 -21.72 7.78
N ILE A 260 -7.46 -20.85 8.43
CA ILE A 260 -8.29 -21.20 9.58
C ILE A 260 -9.32 -22.26 9.18
N ALA A 261 -9.99 -22.12 8.04
CA ALA A 261 -10.94 -23.10 7.54
C ALA A 261 -10.27 -24.48 7.29
N LEU A 262 -9.08 -24.48 6.69
CA LEU A 262 -8.30 -25.69 6.40
C LEU A 262 -7.77 -26.36 7.69
N SER A 263 -7.36 -25.58 8.69
CA SER A 263 -6.84 -26.11 9.96
C SER A 263 -7.88 -26.92 10.72
N ASN A 264 -9.15 -26.64 10.52
CA ASN A 264 -10.28 -27.33 11.15
C ASN A 264 -10.78 -28.53 10.34
N SER A 265 -10.29 -28.72 9.13
CA SER A 265 -10.65 -29.89 8.30
C SER A 265 -9.67 -31.03 8.54
N LYS A 266 -10.20 -32.21 8.93
CA LYS A 266 -9.37 -33.42 9.14
C LYS A 266 -8.56 -33.80 7.88
N SER A 267 -9.13 -33.59 6.69
CA SER A 267 -8.51 -33.97 5.42
C SER A 267 -7.55 -32.92 4.87
N ALA A 268 -7.70 -31.63 5.22
CA ALA A 268 -6.96 -30.53 4.65
C ALA A 268 -6.00 -29.82 5.64
N LYS A 269 -5.88 -30.34 6.86
CA LYS A 269 -5.00 -29.79 7.90
C LYS A 269 -3.54 -29.72 7.47
N TRP A 270 -3.06 -30.65 6.65
CA TRP A 270 -1.71 -30.64 6.12
C TRP A 270 -1.42 -29.41 5.26
N VAL A 271 -2.41 -28.88 4.51
CA VAL A 271 -2.27 -27.65 3.72
C VAL A 271 -2.09 -26.46 4.66
N SER A 272 -2.90 -26.36 5.73
CA SER A 272 -2.75 -25.32 6.74
C SER A 272 -1.35 -25.31 7.36
N THR A 273 -0.78 -26.49 7.65
CA THR A 273 0.60 -26.62 8.17
C THR A 273 1.66 -26.17 7.17
N LEU A 274 1.46 -26.41 5.87
CA LEU A 274 2.36 -25.89 4.82
C LEU A 274 2.31 -24.37 4.67
N MET A 275 1.20 -23.76 5.08
CA MET A 275 1.06 -22.30 5.07
C MET A 275 1.71 -21.65 6.29
N ASP A 276 2.13 -22.41 7.30
CA ASP A 276 2.73 -21.90 8.52
C ASP A 276 4.08 -21.23 8.28
N ALA A 277 4.36 -20.20 9.06
CA ALA A 277 5.70 -19.63 9.15
C ALA A 277 6.69 -20.73 9.63
N PRO A 278 7.95 -20.70 9.15
CA PRO A 278 8.95 -21.67 9.61
C PRO A 278 9.04 -21.61 11.14
N MET A 279 8.91 -22.76 11.81
CA MET A 279 9.16 -22.85 13.24
C MET A 279 10.62 -22.47 13.47
N THR A 280 10.87 -21.43 14.24
CA THR A 280 12.19 -21.20 14.82
C THR A 280 12.44 -22.37 15.76
N PHE A 281 13.21 -23.35 15.32
CA PHE A 281 13.76 -24.36 16.22
C PHE A 281 14.64 -23.60 17.21
N ASN A 282 14.13 -23.35 18.39
CA ASN A 282 14.94 -22.92 19.52
C ASN A 282 15.87 -24.09 19.82
N THR A 283 17.07 -24.09 19.25
CA THR A 283 18.15 -24.94 19.70
C THR A 283 18.65 -24.38 21.01
N GLU A 284 17.87 -24.55 22.07
CA GLU A 284 18.43 -24.52 23.42
C GLU A 284 19.28 -25.81 23.55
N LYS A 285 20.59 -25.60 23.50
CA LYS A 285 21.58 -26.46 24.12
C LYS A 285 22.09 -25.77 25.37
#